data_96347e45fe566ec346a26fb4cc938b0b
#
_entry.id   96347e45fe566ec346a26fb4cc938b0b
#
_cell.length_a   1.000
_cell.length_b   1.000
_cell.length_c   1.000
_cell.angle_alpha   90.00
_cell.angle_beta   90.00
_cell.angle_gamma   90.00
#
_symmetry.space_group_name_H-M   'P 1'
#
loop_
_entity.id
_entity.type
_entity.pdbx_description
1 polymer ?
#
loop_
_entity_poly.entity_id
_entity_poly.type
_entity_poly.pdbx_seq_one_letter_code
_entity_poly.pdbx_strand_id
1 'polypeptide(L)'
;MGCFVFKAKRQVYEDEASLAAETHFTVKEVKALFQLFRKLSSCIIDDGFISKEEFQIGLFRNSRKQSFFTDRMFKLFDSKNDGLIEFGEFIRALSVFHPDASLEEKADFLFKLYDVCHVGFIEHEGVKEMVMALLNESELTLPDHIIEAIINKTFKEADFNGDGKIDAEEWKDFVSTNPSLLKNMTIPYLK
;
A
#
# COMPACT_ATOMS: atom_id res chain seq x y z
N MET A 1 23.72 10.38 -35.79
CA MET A 1 23.83 9.41 -34.66
C MET A 1 23.98 10.22 -33.38
N GLY A 2 22.88 10.52 -32.71
CA GLY A 2 22.86 11.26 -31.45
C GLY A 2 22.90 10.27 -30.29
N CYS A 3 24.04 10.22 -29.62
CA CYS A 3 24.21 9.44 -28.41
C CYS A 3 23.45 10.16 -27.28
N PHE A 4 22.28 9.67 -26.90
CA PHE A 4 21.61 10.11 -25.68
C PHE A 4 22.41 9.57 -24.49
N VAL A 5 23.27 10.42 -23.95
CA VAL A 5 23.91 10.17 -22.66
C VAL A 5 22.82 10.34 -21.60
N PHE A 6 22.22 9.25 -21.16
CA PHE A 6 21.47 9.23 -19.91
C PHE A 6 22.45 9.58 -18.79
N LYS A 7 22.42 10.83 -18.33
CA LYS A 7 23.04 11.19 -17.06
C LYS A 7 22.27 10.41 -15.99
N ALA A 8 22.86 9.32 -15.48
CA ALA A 8 22.40 8.68 -14.27
C ALA A 8 22.28 9.78 -13.21
N LYS A 9 21.06 10.11 -12.81
CA LYS A 9 20.79 10.97 -11.67
C LYS A 9 21.45 10.26 -10.49
N ARG A 10 22.48 10.85 -9.92
CA ARG A 10 23.14 10.32 -8.72
C ARG A 10 22.09 10.37 -7.63
N GLN A 11 21.55 9.22 -7.27
CA GLN A 11 20.52 9.10 -6.26
C GLN A 11 21.16 9.54 -4.92
N VAL A 12 20.69 10.65 -4.40
CA VAL A 12 21.02 11.08 -3.04
C VAL A 12 20.04 10.34 -2.14
N TYR A 13 20.47 9.23 -1.54
CA TYR A 13 19.66 8.55 -0.53
C TYR A 13 19.51 9.46 0.68
N GLU A 14 18.29 9.51 1.21
CA GLU A 14 18.03 10.17 2.48
C GLU A 14 18.84 9.49 3.61
N ASP A 15 19.27 10.28 4.58
CA ASP A 15 20.05 9.79 5.71
C ASP A 15 19.23 8.79 6.55
N GLU A 16 19.85 7.68 6.90
CA GLU A 16 19.20 6.58 7.62
C GLU A 16 18.72 7.01 9.03
N ALA A 17 19.45 7.94 9.66
CA ALA A 17 19.05 8.46 10.96
C ALA A 17 17.82 9.38 10.86
N SER A 18 17.71 10.15 9.78
CA SER A 18 16.53 10.98 9.49
C SER A 18 15.30 10.08 9.26
N LEU A 19 15.43 9.04 8.43
CA LEU A 19 14.34 8.10 8.18
C LEU A 19 13.91 7.34 9.45
N ALA A 20 14.88 6.98 10.31
CA ALA A 20 14.57 6.34 11.59
C ALA A 20 13.84 7.29 12.56
N ALA A 21 14.13 8.60 12.51
CA ALA A 21 13.44 9.58 13.33
C ALA A 21 12.00 9.88 12.89
N GLU A 22 11.67 9.64 11.62
CA GLU A 22 10.37 9.91 11.00
C GLU A 22 9.45 8.67 10.95
N THR A 23 9.96 7.49 11.30
CA THR A 23 9.28 6.21 11.13
C THR A 23 9.37 5.37 12.41
N HIS A 24 8.68 4.24 12.42
CA HIS A 24 8.75 3.29 13.55
C HIS A 24 10.03 2.43 13.53
N PHE A 25 10.86 2.56 12.50
CA PHE A 25 12.08 1.77 12.36
C PHE A 25 13.25 2.36 13.13
N THR A 26 14.08 1.51 13.71
CA THR A 26 15.40 1.87 14.20
C THR A 26 16.38 2.05 13.02
N VAL A 27 17.49 2.76 13.24
CA VAL A 27 18.55 2.91 12.22
C VAL A 27 19.07 1.57 11.70
N LYS A 28 19.11 0.53 12.56
CA LYS A 28 19.52 -0.82 12.14
C LYS A 28 18.54 -1.46 11.18
N GLU A 29 17.25 -1.29 11.44
CA GLU A 29 16.18 -1.80 10.58
C GLU A 29 16.12 -1.04 9.27
N VAL A 30 16.27 0.28 9.27
CA VAL A 30 16.40 1.09 8.03
C VAL A 30 17.54 0.58 7.16
N LYS A 31 18.73 0.27 7.75
CA LYS A 31 19.85 -0.32 7.03
C LYS A 31 19.54 -1.71 6.45
N ALA A 32 18.83 -2.54 7.19
CA ALA A 32 18.41 -3.86 6.71
C ALA A 32 17.40 -3.73 5.54
N LEU A 33 16.43 -2.83 5.68
CA LEU A 33 15.44 -2.53 4.66
C LEU A 33 16.05 -1.91 3.40
N PHE A 34 17.17 -1.18 3.53
CA PHE A 34 17.93 -0.72 2.37
C PHE A 34 18.44 -1.85 1.49
N GLN A 35 18.86 -2.97 2.10
CA GLN A 35 19.26 -4.15 1.32
C GLN A 35 18.08 -4.79 0.58
N LEU A 36 16.90 -4.81 1.21
CA LEU A 36 15.67 -5.27 0.56
C LEU A 36 15.29 -4.33 -0.60
N PHE A 37 15.29 -3.03 -0.34
CA PHE A 37 15.00 -2.01 -1.35
C PHE A 37 15.94 -2.16 -2.58
N ARG A 38 17.25 -2.25 -2.35
CA ARG A 38 18.23 -2.46 -3.43
C ARG A 38 17.97 -3.72 -4.23
N LYS A 39 17.58 -4.81 -3.57
CA LYS A 39 17.25 -6.06 -4.26
C LYS A 39 16.00 -5.92 -5.13
N LEU A 40 15.02 -5.15 -4.70
CA LEU A 40 13.81 -4.89 -5.47
C LEU A 40 14.09 -3.95 -6.65
N SER A 41 14.77 -2.83 -6.40
CA SER A 41 15.08 -1.80 -7.39
C SER A 41 16.17 -2.18 -8.40
N SER A 42 16.64 -3.40 -8.39
CA SER A 42 17.60 -3.95 -9.34
C SER A 42 17.13 -5.24 -10.00
N CYS A 43 15.87 -5.63 -9.78
CA CYS A 43 15.40 -6.91 -10.32
C CYS A 43 15.06 -6.86 -11.81
N ILE A 44 14.83 -5.66 -12.36
CA ILE A 44 14.66 -5.44 -13.81
C ILE A 44 15.71 -4.45 -14.32
N ILE A 45 15.81 -3.25 -13.69
CA ILE A 45 16.73 -2.19 -14.07
C ILE A 45 17.44 -1.70 -12.81
N ASP A 46 18.76 -1.80 -12.75
CA ASP A 46 19.55 -1.31 -11.61
C ASP A 46 19.75 0.22 -11.70
N ASP A 47 18.67 0.98 -11.46
CA ASP A 47 18.66 2.44 -11.47
C ASP A 47 18.49 3.06 -10.07
N GLY A 48 18.26 2.21 -9.06
CA GLY A 48 18.10 2.62 -7.66
C GLY A 48 16.71 3.12 -7.30
N PHE A 49 15.72 2.93 -8.16
CA PHE A 49 14.31 3.20 -7.92
C PHE A 49 13.51 1.91 -8.04
N ILE A 50 12.35 1.83 -7.39
CA ILE A 50 11.43 0.72 -7.62
C ILE A 50 10.36 1.21 -8.61
N SER A 51 10.38 0.65 -9.80
CA SER A 51 9.33 0.81 -10.80
C SER A 51 8.07 0.03 -10.39
N LYS A 52 6.95 0.31 -11.04
CA LYS A 52 5.70 -0.41 -10.80
C LYS A 52 5.83 -1.92 -11.07
N GLU A 53 6.55 -2.29 -12.12
CA GLU A 53 6.81 -3.68 -12.49
C GLU A 53 7.66 -4.40 -11.42
N GLU A 54 8.68 -3.74 -10.89
CA GLU A 54 9.54 -4.28 -9.82
C GLU A 54 8.77 -4.42 -8.51
N PHE A 55 7.92 -3.45 -8.18
CA PHE A 55 7.04 -3.50 -7.02
C PHE A 55 6.08 -4.70 -7.12
N GLN A 56 5.50 -4.93 -8.29
CA GLN A 56 4.62 -6.06 -8.54
C GLN A 56 5.34 -7.40 -8.36
N ILE A 57 6.56 -7.53 -8.89
CA ILE A 57 7.39 -8.74 -8.70
C ILE A 57 7.70 -8.95 -7.21
N GLY A 58 8.00 -7.88 -6.49
CA GLY A 58 8.29 -7.91 -5.05
C GLY A 58 7.13 -8.42 -4.21
N LEU A 59 5.90 -8.00 -4.53
CA LEU A 59 4.71 -8.38 -3.79
C LEU A 59 4.22 -9.80 -4.13
N PHE A 60 4.15 -10.14 -5.41
CA PHE A 60 3.42 -11.35 -5.86
C PHE A 60 4.29 -12.42 -6.50
N ARG A 61 5.60 -12.21 -6.63
CA ARG A 61 6.52 -13.13 -7.31
C ARG A 61 6.11 -13.52 -8.75
N ASN A 62 5.09 -12.88 -9.30
CA ASN A 62 4.54 -13.18 -10.61
C ASN A 62 4.22 -11.89 -11.37
N SER A 63 5.08 -11.54 -12.30
CA SER A 63 5.09 -10.26 -13.01
C SER A 63 4.04 -10.11 -14.13
N ARG A 64 3.22 -11.11 -14.39
CA ARG A 64 2.47 -11.19 -15.66
C ARG A 64 1.03 -10.67 -15.62
N LYS A 65 0.44 -10.41 -14.46
CA LYS A 65 -0.91 -9.87 -14.35
C LYS A 65 -0.86 -8.48 -13.75
N GLN A 66 -1.28 -7.48 -14.50
CA GLN A 66 -1.63 -6.19 -13.91
C GLN A 66 -2.74 -6.41 -12.89
N SER A 67 -2.51 -5.99 -11.66
CA SER A 67 -3.46 -6.09 -10.57
C SER A 67 -3.88 -4.70 -10.14
N PHE A 68 -5.17 -4.48 -10.10
CA PHE A 68 -5.74 -3.25 -9.56
C PHE A 68 -5.28 -3.00 -8.11
N PHE A 69 -5.20 -4.06 -7.29
CA PHE A 69 -4.66 -3.96 -5.93
C PHE A 69 -3.21 -3.49 -5.92
N THR A 70 -2.35 -4.08 -6.76
CA THR A 70 -0.94 -3.67 -6.85
C THR A 70 -0.81 -2.21 -7.31
N ASP A 71 -1.63 -1.80 -8.27
CA ASP A 71 -1.66 -0.43 -8.76
C ASP A 71 -2.02 0.57 -7.65
N ARG A 72 -2.99 0.22 -6.82
CA ARG A 72 -3.39 1.02 -5.67
C ARG A 72 -2.30 1.07 -4.60
N MET A 73 -1.72 -0.08 -4.26
CA MET A 73 -0.60 -0.15 -3.32
C MET A 73 0.59 0.67 -3.81
N PHE A 74 0.97 0.54 -5.08
CA PHE A 74 2.06 1.32 -5.68
C PHE A 74 1.83 2.82 -5.50
N LYS A 75 0.62 3.32 -5.81
CA LYS A 75 0.27 4.74 -5.63
C LYS A 75 0.37 5.24 -4.20
N LEU A 76 0.12 4.38 -3.21
CA LEU A 76 0.28 4.75 -1.79
C LEU A 76 1.74 4.82 -1.37
N PHE A 77 2.62 4.08 -2.03
CA PHE A 77 4.07 4.14 -1.83
C PHE A 77 4.70 5.30 -2.60
N ASP A 78 4.28 5.55 -3.85
CA ASP A 78 4.73 6.65 -4.71
C ASP A 78 4.06 7.97 -4.28
N SER A 79 4.52 8.55 -3.18
CA SER A 79 3.94 9.76 -2.61
C SER A 79 4.18 11.01 -3.45
N LYS A 80 5.24 11.00 -4.27
CA LYS A 80 5.57 12.08 -5.22
C LYS A 80 4.78 12.01 -6.52
N ASN A 81 4.11 10.87 -6.78
CA ASN A 81 3.37 10.59 -8.01
C ASN A 81 4.20 10.76 -9.27
N ASP A 82 5.47 10.36 -9.23
CA ASP A 82 6.39 10.42 -10.39
C ASP A 82 6.58 9.08 -11.11
N GLY A 83 5.88 8.03 -10.63
CA GLY A 83 5.89 6.69 -11.19
C GLY A 83 7.06 5.83 -10.74
N LEU A 84 7.81 6.27 -9.75
CA LEU A 84 8.95 5.57 -9.17
C LEU A 84 8.88 5.68 -7.65
N ILE A 85 9.30 4.64 -6.94
CA ILE A 85 9.39 4.68 -5.48
C ILE A 85 10.86 4.85 -5.10
N GLU A 86 11.18 5.94 -4.42
CA GLU A 86 12.48 6.20 -3.81
C GLU A 86 12.61 5.48 -2.45
N PHE A 87 13.83 5.36 -1.96
CA PHE A 87 14.08 4.67 -0.69
C PHE A 87 13.32 5.30 0.50
N GLY A 88 13.31 6.64 0.58
CA GLY A 88 12.57 7.34 1.64
C GLY A 88 11.06 7.08 1.59
N GLU A 89 10.47 7.08 0.39
CA GLU A 89 9.06 6.76 0.19
C GLU A 89 8.75 5.31 0.58
N PHE A 90 9.61 4.38 0.18
CA PHE A 90 9.51 2.96 0.54
C PHE A 90 9.49 2.76 2.06
N ILE A 91 10.41 3.39 2.79
CA ILE A 91 10.51 3.26 4.25
C ILE A 91 9.31 3.88 4.96
N ARG A 92 8.87 5.08 4.56
CA ARG A 92 7.71 5.75 5.17
C ARG A 92 6.43 4.95 4.96
N ALA A 93 6.17 4.48 3.75
CA ALA A 93 5.00 3.67 3.47
C ALA A 93 5.05 2.31 4.18
N LEU A 94 6.23 1.67 4.23
CA LEU A 94 6.40 0.39 4.91
C LEU A 94 6.25 0.51 6.44
N SER A 95 6.52 1.69 7.00
CA SER A 95 6.41 1.96 8.45
C SER A 95 5.01 1.73 9.00
N VAL A 96 3.96 1.89 8.18
CA VAL A 96 2.57 1.64 8.59
C VAL A 96 2.34 0.16 8.96
N PHE A 97 3.12 -0.74 8.36
CA PHE A 97 3.04 -2.18 8.65
C PHE A 97 3.90 -2.62 9.83
N HIS A 98 4.64 -1.69 10.45
CA HIS A 98 5.43 -1.98 11.63
C HIS A 98 4.54 -2.40 12.82
N PRO A 99 4.99 -3.33 13.69
CA PRO A 99 4.23 -3.71 14.89
C PRO A 99 3.89 -2.55 15.82
N ASP A 100 4.77 -1.54 15.90
CA ASP A 100 4.60 -0.37 16.77
C ASP A 100 3.81 0.78 16.10
N ALA A 101 3.41 0.63 14.82
CA ALA A 101 2.52 1.58 14.16
C ALA A 101 1.12 1.55 14.80
N SER A 102 0.55 2.72 15.02
CA SER A 102 -0.75 2.89 15.66
C SER A 102 -1.90 2.30 14.82
N LEU A 103 -3.01 2.00 15.49
CA LEU A 103 -4.22 1.57 14.78
C LEU A 103 -4.76 2.68 13.87
N GLU A 104 -4.57 3.93 14.24
CA GLU A 104 -5.00 5.07 13.43
C GLU A 104 -4.21 5.17 12.13
N GLU A 105 -2.88 5.05 12.15
CA GLU A 105 -2.04 5.05 10.94
C GLU A 105 -2.45 3.92 9.98
N LYS A 106 -2.73 2.74 10.53
CA LYS A 106 -3.18 1.59 9.75
C LYS A 106 -4.57 1.80 9.16
N ALA A 107 -5.49 2.39 9.93
CA ALA A 107 -6.84 2.73 9.48
C ALA A 107 -6.80 3.77 8.35
N ASP A 108 -6.00 4.84 8.51
CA ASP A 108 -5.82 5.87 7.50
C ASP A 108 -5.22 5.33 6.20
N PHE A 109 -4.27 4.41 6.30
CA PHE A 109 -3.70 3.75 5.12
C PHE A 109 -4.74 2.92 4.38
N LEU A 110 -5.53 2.11 5.09
CA LEU A 110 -6.59 1.32 4.49
C LEU A 110 -7.71 2.20 3.91
N PHE A 111 -8.07 3.29 4.59
CA PHE A 111 -9.01 4.25 4.03
C PHE A 111 -8.56 4.73 2.66
N LYS A 112 -7.32 5.21 2.55
CA LYS A 112 -6.73 5.65 1.28
C LYS A 112 -6.66 4.55 0.23
N LEU A 113 -6.45 3.30 0.65
CA LEU A 113 -6.44 2.14 -0.24
C LEU A 113 -7.81 1.89 -0.87
N TYR A 114 -8.88 2.00 -0.06
CA TYR A 114 -10.26 1.75 -0.48
C TYR A 114 -10.95 2.97 -1.10
N ASP A 115 -10.51 4.20 -0.83
CA ASP A 115 -10.94 5.41 -1.55
C ASP A 115 -10.33 5.42 -2.95
N VAL A 116 -10.87 4.59 -3.82
CA VAL A 116 -10.34 4.33 -5.17
C VAL A 116 -10.31 5.58 -6.04
N CYS A 117 -11.34 6.42 -5.92
CA CYS A 117 -11.51 7.63 -6.72
C CYS A 117 -10.84 8.87 -6.10
N HIS A 118 -10.23 8.76 -4.89
CA HIS A 118 -9.65 9.88 -4.15
C HIS A 118 -10.64 11.04 -3.90
N VAL A 119 -11.87 10.69 -3.61
CA VAL A 119 -12.96 11.64 -3.37
C VAL A 119 -13.22 11.90 -1.88
N GLY A 120 -12.47 11.25 -1.00
CA GLY A 120 -12.62 11.34 0.46
C GLY A 120 -13.70 10.42 1.03
N PHE A 121 -14.18 9.46 0.24
CA PHE A 121 -15.17 8.47 0.64
C PHE A 121 -14.81 7.10 0.11
N ILE A 122 -15.15 6.06 0.88
CA ILE A 122 -15.14 4.68 0.39
C ILE A 122 -16.53 4.44 -0.21
N GLU A 123 -16.55 4.07 -1.49
CA GLU A 123 -17.77 3.77 -2.24
C GLU A 123 -17.93 2.27 -2.43
N HIS A 124 -19.18 1.80 -2.50
CA HIS A 124 -19.52 0.38 -2.62
C HIS A 124 -18.82 -0.29 -3.83
N GLU A 125 -18.85 0.35 -4.99
CA GLU A 125 -18.24 -0.20 -6.21
C GLU A 125 -16.70 -0.27 -6.09
N GLY A 126 -16.07 0.74 -5.48
CA GLY A 126 -14.62 0.74 -5.23
C GLY A 126 -14.18 -0.42 -4.32
N VAL A 127 -14.95 -0.72 -3.26
CA VAL A 127 -14.69 -1.88 -2.40
C VAL A 127 -14.86 -3.18 -3.18
N LYS A 128 -15.88 -3.28 -4.03
CA LYS A 128 -16.12 -4.45 -4.86
C LYS A 128 -14.95 -4.71 -5.83
N GLU A 129 -14.50 -3.69 -6.54
CA GLU A 129 -13.34 -3.78 -7.43
C GLU A 129 -12.09 -4.25 -6.67
N MET A 130 -11.85 -3.71 -5.47
CA MET A 130 -10.72 -4.09 -4.64
C MET A 130 -10.81 -5.55 -4.17
N VAL A 131 -11.99 -6.00 -3.72
CA VAL A 131 -12.21 -7.40 -3.30
C VAL A 131 -12.00 -8.34 -4.48
N MET A 132 -12.55 -8.00 -5.65
CA MET A 132 -12.36 -8.81 -6.86
C MET A 132 -10.89 -8.90 -7.26
N ALA A 133 -10.15 -7.79 -7.17
CA ALA A 133 -8.71 -7.77 -7.45
C ALA A 133 -7.93 -8.69 -6.50
N LEU A 134 -8.21 -8.62 -5.19
CA LEU A 134 -7.57 -9.47 -4.18
C LEU A 134 -7.89 -10.96 -4.37
N LEU A 135 -9.12 -11.29 -4.71
CA LEU A 135 -9.50 -12.67 -5.01
C LEU A 135 -8.76 -13.19 -6.24
N ASN A 136 -8.67 -12.39 -7.30
CA ASN A 136 -7.94 -12.75 -8.52
C ASN A 136 -6.44 -12.98 -8.25
N GLU A 137 -5.81 -12.14 -7.40
CA GLU A 137 -4.41 -12.32 -7.01
C GLU A 137 -4.18 -13.59 -6.19
N SER A 138 -5.13 -13.91 -5.32
CA SER A 138 -5.06 -15.08 -4.45
C SER A 138 -5.49 -16.37 -5.16
N GLU A 139 -5.84 -16.29 -6.44
CA GLU A 139 -6.44 -17.41 -7.21
C GLU A 139 -7.69 -18.00 -6.53
N LEU A 140 -8.36 -17.18 -5.72
CA LEU A 140 -9.60 -17.53 -5.05
C LEU A 140 -10.79 -17.02 -5.86
N THR A 141 -11.85 -17.80 -5.86
CA THR A 141 -13.13 -17.41 -6.47
C THR A 141 -14.24 -17.48 -5.45
N LEU A 142 -15.00 -16.40 -5.33
CA LEU A 142 -16.25 -16.37 -4.57
C LEU A 142 -17.38 -16.04 -5.53
N PRO A 143 -18.57 -16.62 -5.32
CA PRO A 143 -19.75 -16.21 -6.08
C PRO A 143 -20.09 -14.74 -5.83
N ASP A 144 -20.51 -14.02 -6.87
CA ASP A 144 -20.80 -12.59 -6.80
C ASP A 144 -21.79 -12.23 -5.68
N HIS A 145 -22.83 -13.06 -5.46
CA HIS A 145 -23.81 -12.83 -4.40
C HIS A 145 -23.20 -12.89 -2.98
N ILE A 146 -22.12 -13.65 -2.79
CA ILE A 146 -21.40 -13.70 -1.51
C ILE A 146 -20.56 -12.43 -1.34
N ILE A 147 -19.90 -11.98 -2.40
CA ILE A 147 -19.13 -10.72 -2.40
C ILE A 147 -20.07 -9.56 -2.06
N GLU A 148 -21.19 -9.45 -2.76
CA GLU A 148 -22.23 -8.44 -2.52
C GLU A 148 -22.78 -8.51 -1.09
N ALA A 149 -23.03 -9.70 -0.56
CA ALA A 149 -23.53 -9.85 0.80
C ALA A 149 -22.52 -9.36 1.85
N ILE A 150 -21.22 -9.62 1.63
CA ILE A 150 -20.14 -9.14 2.52
C ILE A 150 -20.07 -7.62 2.48
N ILE A 151 -20.04 -7.03 1.28
CA ILE A 151 -19.91 -5.59 1.10
C ILE A 151 -21.13 -4.86 1.68
N ASN A 152 -22.35 -5.32 1.35
CA ASN A 152 -23.59 -4.76 1.89
C ASN A 152 -23.64 -4.82 3.42
N LYS A 153 -23.15 -5.92 4.02
CA LYS A 153 -23.06 -6.03 5.48
C LYS A 153 -22.07 -5.00 6.04
N THR A 154 -20.89 -4.84 5.41
CA THR A 154 -19.88 -3.87 5.84
C THR A 154 -20.42 -2.45 5.78
N PHE A 155 -21.07 -2.06 4.68
CA PHE A 155 -21.67 -0.74 4.55
C PHE A 155 -22.78 -0.52 5.59
N LYS A 156 -23.64 -1.50 5.83
CA LYS A 156 -24.68 -1.41 6.86
C LYS A 156 -24.11 -1.17 8.27
N GLU A 157 -22.90 -1.65 8.53
CA GLU A 157 -22.24 -1.51 9.83
C GLU A 157 -21.38 -0.25 9.93
N ALA A 158 -20.86 0.27 8.82
CA ALA A 158 -19.91 1.38 8.78
C ALA A 158 -20.53 2.72 8.35
N ASP A 159 -21.51 2.72 7.46
CA ASP A 159 -22.25 3.90 7.00
C ASP A 159 -23.32 4.28 8.05
N PHE A 160 -22.93 5.11 9.01
CA PHE A 160 -23.82 5.49 10.11
C PHE A 160 -24.87 6.54 9.72
N ASN A 161 -24.54 7.38 8.74
CA ASN A 161 -25.44 8.43 8.27
C ASN A 161 -26.41 7.93 7.19
N GLY A 162 -26.15 6.76 6.59
CA GLY A 162 -27.00 6.10 5.60
C GLY A 162 -26.98 6.75 4.22
N ASP A 163 -25.90 7.45 3.85
CA ASP A 163 -25.77 8.13 2.56
C ASP A 163 -25.22 7.24 1.44
N GLY A 164 -24.88 5.98 1.75
CA GLY A 164 -24.35 4.98 0.83
C GLY A 164 -22.86 5.09 0.59
N LYS A 165 -22.14 5.83 1.43
CA LYS A 165 -20.70 6.02 1.42
C LYS A 165 -20.16 5.81 2.83
N ILE A 166 -18.83 5.67 2.95
CA ILE A 166 -18.16 5.62 4.25
C ILE A 166 -17.13 6.74 4.22
N ASP A 167 -17.32 7.76 5.02
CA ASP A 167 -16.35 8.84 5.18
C ASP A 167 -15.21 8.46 6.15
N ALA A 168 -14.23 9.36 6.33
CA ALA A 168 -13.04 9.07 7.15
C ALA A 168 -13.39 8.93 8.65
N GLU A 169 -14.42 9.64 9.16
CA GLU A 169 -14.85 9.56 10.55
C GLU A 169 -15.60 8.24 10.79
N GLU A 170 -16.55 7.92 9.93
CA GLU A 170 -17.28 6.65 9.96
C GLU A 170 -16.34 5.44 9.86
N TRP A 171 -15.33 5.54 8.97
CA TRP A 171 -14.31 4.51 8.84
C TRP A 171 -13.51 4.32 10.13
N LYS A 172 -13.06 5.41 10.79
CA LYS A 172 -12.34 5.35 12.06
C LYS A 172 -13.17 4.73 13.16
N ASP A 173 -14.43 5.11 13.27
CA ASP A 173 -15.35 4.54 14.24
C ASP A 173 -15.60 3.06 13.98
N PHE A 174 -15.83 2.67 12.73
CA PHE A 174 -16.01 1.27 12.33
C PHE A 174 -14.79 0.42 12.66
N VAL A 175 -13.58 0.89 12.33
CA VAL A 175 -12.33 0.16 12.63
C VAL A 175 -12.06 0.08 14.12
N SER A 176 -12.39 1.13 14.90
CA SER A 176 -12.19 1.14 16.35
C SER A 176 -13.01 0.06 17.06
N THR A 177 -14.21 -0.20 16.55
CA THR A 177 -15.09 -1.27 17.04
C THR A 177 -14.75 -2.66 16.48
N ASN A 178 -14.00 -2.69 15.36
CA ASN A 178 -13.61 -3.91 14.66
C ASN A 178 -12.08 -4.03 14.47
N PRO A 179 -11.24 -4.01 15.54
CA PRO A 179 -9.78 -3.96 15.41
C PRO A 179 -9.18 -5.19 14.70
N SER A 180 -9.95 -6.26 14.56
CA SER A 180 -9.55 -7.45 13.81
C SER A 180 -9.32 -7.18 12.33
N LEU A 181 -9.92 -6.14 11.75
CA LEU A 181 -9.71 -5.72 10.36
C LEU A 181 -8.26 -5.31 10.10
N LEU A 182 -7.57 -4.78 11.11
CA LEU A 182 -6.19 -4.31 11.00
C LEU A 182 -5.13 -5.38 11.32
N LYS A 183 -5.53 -6.60 11.69
CA LYS A 183 -4.56 -7.66 12.05
C LYS A 183 -3.57 -7.95 10.93
N ASN A 184 -4.05 -7.95 9.68
CA ASN A 184 -3.22 -8.22 8.51
C ASN A 184 -2.34 -7.02 8.11
N MET A 185 -2.53 -5.85 8.75
CA MET A 185 -1.72 -4.66 8.58
C MET A 185 -0.46 -4.65 9.46
N THR A 186 -0.09 -5.78 10.03
CA THR A 186 1.10 -5.90 10.85
C THR A 186 1.99 -7.01 10.31
N ILE A 187 3.23 -6.65 9.96
CA ILE A 187 4.27 -7.60 9.56
C ILE A 187 5.19 -7.82 10.76
N PRO A 188 5.07 -8.97 11.47
CA PRO A 188 5.79 -9.20 12.75
C PRO A 188 7.31 -9.21 12.61
N TYR A 189 7.82 -9.41 11.39
CA TYR A 189 9.25 -9.55 11.10
C TYR A 189 9.92 -8.22 10.70
N LEU A 190 9.22 -7.09 10.81
CA LEU A 190 9.78 -5.76 10.57
C LEU A 190 10.48 -5.18 11.82
N LYS A 191 10.76 -5.99 12.83
CA LYS A 191 11.56 -5.64 14.01
C LYS A 191 12.99 -6.14 13.88
#